data_23fba7a812e5ff2d20d253d577ec3823
#
_entry.id   23fba7a812e5ff2d20d253d577ec3823
#
_cell.length_a   1.000
_cell.length_b   1.000
_cell.length_c   1.000
_cell.angle_alpha   90.00
_cell.angle_beta   90.00
_cell.angle_gamma   90.00
#
_symmetry.space_group_name_H-M   'P 1'
#
loop_
_entity.id
_entity.type
_entity.pdbx_description
1 polymer ?
#
loop_
_entity_poly.entity_id
_entity_poly.type
_entity_poly.pdbx_seq_one_letter_code
_entity_poly.pdbx_strand_id
1 'polypeptide(L)'
;MNNKGYVMSLASFFLILPAFLLLMVLVDLSTNEAQTQEANLNSHEVLGVATDLETNLPFIGREVIRDKSLEVVNSGIPLSNSRKEVKEEFQNRMDKYCSKYADKGVFVECIILKVDNSYDPFCVEVKSKITVEKGTLKHNVNLTQNISLTNGSFPIYDPLPFVKCRGHGGATINEERISYGSSLANYLQSRGIKNYEAYENATSPLSIKKCPYDPYILHGNTNELVNLKNCIDNGFYHESNDGACFLCRLEGKGICSHYGMETFIIPAPTISPCMNNSSTAPSSVDHVIFNDTGHGTYSGHPILYFSSENHYFSLYLDNSHRQKYGVPIF
;
A
#
# COMPACT_ATOMS: atom_id res chain seq x y z
N MET A 1 -1.95 53.32 -83.14
CA MET A 1 -1.72 52.31 -82.15
C MET A 1 -2.50 52.76 -80.90
N ASN A 2 -3.37 51.92 -80.42
CA ASN A 2 -4.43 52.33 -79.47
C ASN A 2 -3.88 52.21 -78.00
N ASN A 3 -3.40 53.34 -77.44
CA ASN A 3 -2.80 53.40 -76.10
C ASN A 3 -3.81 53.12 -74.95
N LYS A 4 -5.07 52.98 -75.27
CA LYS A 4 -6.13 52.69 -74.23
C LYS A 4 -6.08 51.25 -73.68
N GLY A 5 -5.56 50.28 -74.48
CA GLY A 5 -5.45 48.89 -74.02
C GLY A 5 -4.32 48.67 -72.99
N TYR A 6 -3.23 49.44 -73.09
CA TYR A 6 -2.10 49.35 -72.18
C TYR A 6 -2.40 49.93 -70.80
N VAL A 7 -3.16 51.01 -70.74
CA VAL A 7 -3.57 51.64 -69.47
C VAL A 7 -4.54 50.73 -68.70
N MET A 8 -5.46 50.08 -69.42
CA MET A 8 -6.39 49.13 -68.80
C MET A 8 -5.67 47.89 -68.27
N SER A 9 -4.69 47.34 -68.94
CA SER A 9 -3.95 46.18 -68.46
C SER A 9 -3.05 46.55 -67.32
N LEU A 10 -2.46 47.73 -67.26
CA LEU A 10 -1.65 48.18 -66.14
C LEU A 10 -2.49 48.43 -64.91
N ALA A 11 -3.65 49.06 -65.03
CA ALA A 11 -4.60 49.27 -63.94
C ALA A 11 -5.13 47.93 -63.36
N SER A 12 -5.43 46.97 -64.21
CA SER A 12 -5.84 45.64 -63.78
C SER A 12 -4.74 44.93 -63.02
N PHE A 13 -3.50 45.06 -63.41
CA PHE A 13 -2.32 44.46 -62.76
C PHE A 13 -2.16 45.08 -61.34
N PHE A 14 -2.29 46.38 -61.19
CA PHE A 14 -2.20 47.07 -59.90
C PHE A 14 -3.35 46.73 -58.95
N LEU A 15 -4.50 46.28 -59.45
CA LEU A 15 -5.63 45.80 -58.64
C LEU A 15 -5.50 44.30 -58.28
N ILE A 16 -5.01 43.48 -59.20
CA ILE A 16 -4.86 42.03 -59.03
C ILE A 16 -3.69 41.70 -58.06
N LEU A 17 -2.57 42.42 -58.11
CA LEU A 17 -1.40 42.15 -57.27
C LEU A 17 -1.69 42.32 -55.78
N PRO A 18 -2.29 43.43 -55.30
CA PRO A 18 -2.70 43.59 -53.91
C PRO A 18 -3.75 42.57 -53.47
N ALA A 19 -4.70 42.23 -54.34
CA ALA A 19 -5.70 41.21 -54.05
C ALA A 19 -5.07 39.82 -53.86
N PHE A 20 -4.08 39.47 -54.68
CA PHE A 20 -3.34 38.23 -54.55
C PHE A 20 -2.50 38.21 -53.30
N LEU A 21 -1.81 39.31 -52.96
CA LEU A 21 -1.06 39.43 -51.71
C LEU A 21 -1.97 39.33 -50.50
N LEU A 22 -3.14 39.96 -50.53
CA LEU A 22 -4.13 39.86 -49.48
C LEU A 22 -4.60 38.40 -49.29
N LEU A 23 -4.86 37.71 -50.41
CA LEU A 23 -5.26 36.29 -50.36
C LEU A 23 -4.17 35.41 -49.73
N MET A 24 -2.88 35.63 -50.10
CA MET A 24 -1.78 34.92 -49.48
C MET A 24 -1.70 35.16 -47.97
N VAL A 25 -1.82 36.41 -47.54
CA VAL A 25 -1.81 36.74 -46.10
C VAL A 25 -3.01 36.09 -45.37
N LEU A 26 -4.20 36.07 -45.98
CA LEU A 26 -5.38 35.41 -45.40
C LEU A 26 -5.18 33.87 -45.30
N VAL A 27 -4.57 33.26 -46.32
CA VAL A 27 -4.24 31.81 -46.26
C VAL A 27 -3.22 31.53 -45.17
N ASP A 28 -2.17 32.34 -45.05
CA ASP A 28 -1.14 32.19 -44.00
C ASP A 28 -1.74 32.37 -42.60
N LEU A 29 -2.61 33.36 -42.40
CA LEU A 29 -3.31 33.57 -41.14
C LEU A 29 -4.19 32.38 -40.80
N SER A 30 -4.99 31.89 -41.75
CA SER A 30 -5.89 30.73 -41.55
C SER A 30 -5.09 29.44 -41.22
N THR A 31 -3.95 29.22 -41.89
CA THR A 31 -3.09 28.06 -41.61
C THR A 31 -2.43 28.16 -40.23
N ASN A 32 -1.97 29.36 -39.84
CA ASN A 32 -1.41 29.59 -38.51
C ASN A 32 -2.46 29.43 -37.39
N GLU A 33 -3.69 29.91 -37.59
CA GLU A 33 -4.77 29.71 -36.64
C GLU A 33 -5.10 28.20 -36.48
N ALA A 34 -5.20 27.48 -37.60
CA ALA A 34 -5.47 26.04 -37.57
C ALA A 34 -4.36 25.25 -36.86
N GLN A 35 -3.10 25.57 -37.11
CA GLN A 35 -1.94 24.96 -36.44
C GLN A 35 -1.93 25.29 -34.93
N THR A 36 -2.29 26.53 -34.54
CA THR A 36 -2.36 26.95 -33.16
C THR A 36 -3.49 26.21 -32.42
N GLN A 37 -4.65 26.05 -33.05
CA GLN A 37 -5.77 25.30 -32.48
C GLN A 37 -5.41 23.81 -32.32
N GLU A 38 -4.78 23.19 -33.31
CA GLU A 38 -4.31 21.81 -33.26
C GLU A 38 -3.28 21.61 -32.12
N ALA A 39 -2.31 22.52 -32.00
CA ALA A 39 -1.32 22.47 -30.91
C ALA A 39 -1.99 22.61 -29.53
N ASN A 40 -2.97 23.50 -29.38
CA ASN A 40 -3.71 23.64 -28.13
C ASN A 40 -4.50 22.37 -27.78
N LEU A 41 -5.22 21.78 -28.75
CA LEU A 41 -5.97 20.53 -28.56
C LEU A 41 -5.03 19.39 -28.15
N ASN A 42 -3.91 19.23 -28.86
CA ASN A 42 -2.91 18.21 -28.55
C ASN A 42 -2.30 18.43 -27.16
N SER A 43 -2.06 19.68 -26.74
CA SER A 43 -1.57 20.00 -25.41
C SER A 43 -2.56 19.60 -24.31
N HIS A 44 -3.83 19.92 -24.48
CA HIS A 44 -4.88 19.53 -23.52
C HIS A 44 -5.01 18.00 -23.42
N GLU A 45 -4.89 17.30 -24.55
CA GLU A 45 -4.98 15.84 -24.55
C GLU A 45 -3.77 15.20 -23.86
N VAL A 46 -2.54 15.66 -24.16
CA VAL A 46 -1.30 15.19 -23.52
C VAL A 46 -1.36 15.39 -22.01
N LEU A 47 -1.77 16.58 -21.54
CA LEU A 47 -1.91 16.87 -20.12
C LEU A 47 -3.03 16.05 -19.48
N GLY A 48 -4.16 15.89 -20.17
CA GLY A 48 -5.29 15.07 -19.69
C GLY A 48 -4.89 13.61 -19.48
N VAL A 49 -4.16 13.02 -20.43
CA VAL A 49 -3.65 11.65 -20.33
C VAL A 49 -2.61 11.53 -19.20
N ALA A 50 -1.71 12.50 -19.07
CA ALA A 50 -0.73 12.50 -17.97
C ALA A 50 -1.42 12.54 -16.61
N THR A 51 -2.39 13.44 -16.43
CA THR A 51 -3.18 13.56 -15.18
C THR A 51 -3.97 12.29 -14.89
N ASP A 52 -4.54 11.64 -15.91
CA ASP A 52 -5.25 10.37 -15.74
C ASP A 52 -4.31 9.27 -15.23
N LEU A 53 -3.10 9.17 -15.80
CA LEU A 53 -2.08 8.23 -15.33
C LEU A 53 -1.64 8.52 -13.88
N GLU A 54 -1.36 9.78 -13.56
CA GLU A 54 -0.97 10.20 -12.20
C GLU A 54 -2.05 9.85 -11.18
N THR A 55 -3.31 10.01 -11.54
CA THR A 55 -4.46 9.74 -10.67
C THR A 55 -4.70 8.24 -10.50
N ASN A 56 -4.57 7.45 -11.57
CA ASN A 56 -4.87 6.01 -11.55
C ASN A 56 -3.72 5.13 -11.08
N LEU A 57 -2.47 5.61 -11.15
CA LEU A 57 -1.29 4.86 -10.72
C LEU A 57 -1.40 4.32 -9.28
N PRO A 58 -1.81 5.11 -8.26
CA PRO A 58 -1.95 4.57 -6.90
C PRO A 58 -3.06 3.54 -6.77
N PHE A 59 -4.15 3.62 -7.54
CA PHE A 59 -5.21 2.61 -7.53
C PHE A 59 -4.73 1.29 -8.12
N ILE A 60 -4.07 1.34 -9.29
CA ILE A 60 -3.49 0.15 -9.94
C ILE A 60 -2.43 -0.47 -9.03
N GLY A 61 -1.55 0.34 -8.43
CA GLY A 61 -0.54 -0.14 -7.51
C GLY A 61 -1.12 -0.79 -6.26
N ARG A 62 -2.22 -0.25 -5.73
CA ARG A 62 -2.93 -0.87 -4.60
C ARG A 62 -3.54 -2.23 -4.96
N GLU A 63 -4.10 -2.37 -6.15
CA GLU A 63 -4.60 -3.66 -6.64
C GLU A 63 -3.46 -4.69 -6.76
N VAL A 64 -2.30 -4.29 -7.29
CA VAL A 64 -1.11 -5.16 -7.36
C VAL A 64 -0.68 -5.63 -5.97
N ILE A 65 -0.58 -4.72 -5.01
CA ILE A 65 -0.21 -5.03 -3.63
C ILE A 65 -1.21 -6.00 -3.00
N ARG A 66 -2.52 -5.75 -3.18
CA ARG A 66 -3.58 -6.63 -2.69
C ARG A 66 -3.48 -8.03 -3.29
N ASP A 67 -3.31 -8.12 -4.60
CA ASP A 67 -3.30 -9.42 -5.29
C ASP A 67 -2.03 -10.21 -4.94
N LYS A 68 -0.87 -9.56 -4.75
CA LYS A 68 0.34 -10.19 -4.23
C LYS A 68 0.17 -10.64 -2.77
N SER A 69 -0.52 -9.86 -1.95
CA SER A 69 -0.88 -10.30 -0.61
C SER A 69 -1.77 -11.55 -0.63
N LEU A 70 -2.82 -11.56 -1.46
CA LEU A 70 -3.71 -12.70 -1.61
C LEU A 70 -2.99 -13.94 -2.15
N GLU A 71 -2.05 -13.79 -3.08
CA GLU A 71 -1.21 -14.88 -3.58
C GLU A 71 -0.45 -15.56 -2.43
N VAL A 72 0.20 -14.77 -1.57
CA VAL A 72 0.93 -15.28 -0.41
C VAL A 72 -0.02 -15.86 0.65
N VAL A 73 -1.13 -15.19 0.94
CA VAL A 73 -2.14 -15.68 1.90
C VAL A 73 -2.70 -17.04 1.48
N ASN A 74 -3.05 -17.20 0.21
CA ASN A 74 -3.66 -18.44 -0.30
C ASN A 74 -2.66 -19.59 -0.43
N SER A 75 -1.42 -19.31 -0.77
CA SER A 75 -0.38 -20.33 -0.95
C SER A 75 0.43 -20.62 0.32
N GLY A 76 0.52 -19.66 1.23
CA GLY A 76 1.46 -19.65 2.35
C GLY A 76 2.93 -19.60 1.89
N ILE A 77 3.20 -19.37 0.60
CA ILE A 77 4.56 -19.29 0.05
C ILE A 77 5.01 -17.83 0.06
N PRO A 78 6.11 -17.50 0.75
CA PRO A 78 6.64 -16.15 0.74
C PRO A 78 7.19 -15.77 -0.63
N LEU A 79 7.11 -14.48 -0.97
CA LEU A 79 7.80 -13.96 -2.14
C LEU A 79 9.32 -14.01 -1.91
N SER A 80 10.07 -14.30 -2.96
CA SER A 80 11.54 -14.35 -2.88
C SER A 80 12.16 -12.94 -2.80
N ASN A 81 11.55 -11.99 -3.50
CA ASN A 81 11.92 -10.58 -3.50
C ASN A 81 10.66 -9.74 -3.76
N SER A 82 10.00 -9.34 -2.69
CA SER A 82 8.73 -8.61 -2.76
C SER A 82 8.81 -7.32 -3.56
N ARG A 83 9.92 -6.58 -3.43
CA ARG A 83 10.13 -5.32 -4.16
C ARG A 83 10.19 -5.54 -5.67
N LYS A 84 10.92 -6.57 -6.08
CA LYS A 84 11.06 -6.92 -7.49
C LYS A 84 9.74 -7.45 -8.06
N GLU A 85 9.13 -8.41 -7.39
CA GLU A 85 7.92 -9.08 -7.87
C GLU A 85 6.71 -8.14 -7.93
N VAL A 86 6.54 -7.26 -6.93
CA VAL A 86 5.52 -6.21 -6.94
C VAL A 86 5.79 -5.21 -8.06
N LYS A 87 7.06 -4.79 -8.26
CA LYS A 87 7.44 -3.88 -9.35
C LYS A 87 7.13 -4.46 -10.72
N GLU A 88 7.48 -5.71 -10.97
CA GLU A 88 7.25 -6.39 -12.26
C GLU A 88 5.76 -6.51 -12.56
N GLU A 89 4.95 -6.95 -11.61
CA GLU A 89 3.50 -7.02 -11.80
C GLU A 89 2.88 -5.63 -11.99
N PHE A 90 3.38 -4.62 -11.26
CA PHE A 90 2.91 -3.26 -11.43
C PHE A 90 3.24 -2.71 -12.82
N GLN A 91 4.46 -2.96 -13.32
CA GLN A 91 4.85 -2.59 -14.69
C GLN A 91 3.91 -3.23 -15.72
N ASN A 92 3.66 -4.53 -15.60
CA ASN A 92 2.77 -5.25 -16.52
C ASN A 92 1.35 -4.63 -16.56
N ARG A 93 0.81 -4.23 -15.42
CA ARG A 93 -0.51 -3.58 -15.36
C ARG A 93 -0.49 -2.17 -15.93
N MET A 94 0.57 -1.41 -15.67
CA MET A 94 0.73 -0.07 -16.25
C MET A 94 0.89 -0.13 -17.75
N ASP A 95 1.65 -1.08 -18.31
CA ASP A 95 1.80 -1.27 -19.75
C ASP A 95 0.44 -1.57 -20.40
N LYS A 96 -0.34 -2.45 -19.77
CA LYS A 96 -1.72 -2.75 -20.22
C LYS A 96 -2.64 -1.53 -20.09
N TYR A 97 -2.48 -0.72 -19.06
CA TYR A 97 -3.26 0.51 -18.90
C TYR A 97 -2.88 1.55 -19.96
N CYS A 98 -1.58 1.76 -20.20
CA CYS A 98 -1.07 2.70 -21.19
C CYS A 98 -1.50 2.32 -22.61
N SER A 99 -1.58 1.02 -22.93
CA SER A 99 -1.97 0.55 -24.28
C SER A 99 -3.37 1.03 -24.72
N LYS A 100 -4.25 1.42 -23.81
CA LYS A 100 -5.58 1.98 -24.10
C LYS A 100 -5.55 3.32 -24.84
N TYR A 101 -4.40 4.02 -24.80
CA TYR A 101 -4.23 5.31 -25.46
C TYR A 101 -3.69 5.21 -26.89
N ALA A 102 -3.17 4.04 -27.28
CA ALA A 102 -2.59 3.83 -28.62
C ALA A 102 -3.58 4.15 -29.74
N ASP A 103 -4.86 3.75 -29.56
CA ASP A 103 -5.94 3.98 -30.53
C ASP A 103 -6.28 5.47 -30.72
N LYS A 104 -5.86 6.33 -29.78
CA LYS A 104 -6.06 7.79 -29.83
C LYS A 104 -4.90 8.54 -30.48
N GLY A 105 -3.90 7.82 -30.98
CA GLY A 105 -2.70 8.41 -31.56
C GLY A 105 -1.81 9.14 -30.52
N VAL A 106 -1.94 8.77 -29.24
CA VAL A 106 -1.11 9.25 -28.14
C VAL A 106 -0.13 8.14 -27.76
N PHE A 107 1.17 8.42 -27.82
CA PHE A 107 2.17 7.52 -27.25
C PHE A 107 2.25 7.75 -25.76
N VAL A 108 2.14 6.67 -25.00
CA VAL A 108 2.14 6.70 -23.53
C VAL A 108 3.06 5.61 -23.00
N GLU A 109 4.00 6.01 -22.16
CA GLU A 109 4.88 5.10 -21.44
C GLU A 109 4.89 5.46 -19.96
N CYS A 110 4.67 4.47 -19.09
CA CYS A 110 4.81 4.61 -17.66
C CYS A 110 5.80 3.56 -17.14
N ILE A 111 6.97 4.00 -16.70
CA ILE A 111 8.02 3.12 -16.19
C ILE A 111 7.99 3.16 -14.66
N ILE A 112 7.79 2.01 -14.03
CA ILE A 112 7.94 1.84 -12.58
C ILE A 112 9.43 1.70 -12.26
N LEU A 113 10.01 2.74 -11.70
CA LEU A 113 11.45 2.80 -11.40
C LEU A 113 11.79 1.99 -10.16
N LYS A 114 11.02 2.19 -9.09
CA LYS A 114 11.28 1.58 -7.78
C LYS A 114 9.98 1.33 -7.02
N VAL A 115 9.94 0.22 -6.29
CA VAL A 115 8.98 -0.07 -5.23
C VAL A 115 9.78 -0.30 -3.96
N ASP A 116 9.45 0.42 -2.89
CA ASP A 116 10.16 0.31 -1.62
C ASP A 116 9.23 0.59 -0.43
N ASN A 117 9.74 0.39 0.79
CA ASN A 117 9.04 0.82 1.99
C ASN A 117 8.95 2.35 2.03
N SER A 118 7.80 2.86 2.46
CA SER A 118 7.58 4.27 2.74
C SER A 118 8.11 4.63 4.14
N TYR A 119 8.22 5.93 4.41
CA TYR A 119 8.41 6.44 5.76
C TYR A 119 7.19 6.15 6.67
N ASP A 120 5.98 6.15 6.11
CA ASP A 120 4.78 5.65 6.77
C ASP A 120 4.71 4.11 6.55
N PRO A 121 4.77 3.28 7.60
CA PRO A 121 4.74 1.82 7.47
C PRO A 121 3.42 1.28 6.90
N PHE A 122 2.36 2.09 6.89
CA PHE A 122 1.08 1.77 6.27
C PHE A 122 1.00 2.17 4.80
N CYS A 123 2.13 2.51 4.18
CA CYS A 123 2.24 2.84 2.78
C CYS A 123 3.41 2.09 2.13
N VAL A 124 3.29 1.89 0.82
CA VAL A 124 4.39 1.44 -0.06
C VAL A 124 4.77 2.61 -0.97
N GLU A 125 6.05 3.01 -0.97
CA GLU A 125 6.55 4.05 -1.87
C GLU A 125 6.80 3.49 -3.25
N VAL A 126 6.30 4.20 -4.26
CA VAL A 126 6.52 3.89 -5.67
C VAL A 126 7.09 5.11 -6.39
N LYS A 127 8.20 4.90 -7.08
CA LYS A 127 8.79 5.89 -8.00
C LYS A 127 8.53 5.47 -9.41
N SER A 128 7.97 6.39 -10.20
CA SER A 128 7.64 6.15 -11.61
C SER A 128 8.04 7.33 -12.47
N LYS A 129 8.17 7.04 -13.77
CA LYS A 129 8.36 8.04 -14.82
C LYS A 129 7.25 7.85 -15.84
N ILE A 130 6.51 8.92 -16.11
CA ILE A 130 5.46 8.96 -17.12
C ILE A 130 5.95 9.81 -18.29
N THR A 131 5.79 9.29 -19.50
CA THR A 131 6.05 9.98 -20.76
C THR A 131 4.79 9.92 -21.60
N VAL A 132 4.30 11.08 -22.04
CA VAL A 132 3.15 11.21 -22.94
C VAL A 132 3.55 12.05 -24.12
N GLU A 133 3.34 11.55 -25.35
CA GLU A 133 3.71 12.23 -26.58
C GLU A 133 2.56 12.22 -27.58
N LYS A 134 2.32 13.36 -28.23
CA LYS A 134 1.40 13.50 -29.36
C LYS A 134 1.90 14.52 -30.36
N GLY A 135 2.16 14.08 -31.60
CA GLY A 135 2.79 14.93 -32.62
C GLY A 135 4.19 15.40 -32.18
N THR A 136 4.36 16.71 -32.09
CA THR A 136 5.61 17.33 -31.60
C THR A 136 5.64 17.59 -30.10
N LEU A 137 4.53 17.37 -29.41
CA LEU A 137 4.41 17.64 -27.98
C LEU A 137 4.84 16.42 -27.17
N LYS A 138 5.64 16.67 -26.15
CA LYS A 138 6.13 15.67 -25.21
C LYS A 138 6.02 16.19 -23.78
N HIS A 139 5.41 15.40 -22.93
CA HIS A 139 5.34 15.65 -21.48
C HIS A 139 6.02 14.52 -20.73
N ASN A 140 6.92 14.88 -19.81
CA ASN A 140 7.63 13.94 -18.96
C ASN A 140 7.48 14.35 -17.51
N VAL A 141 7.08 13.42 -16.65
CA VAL A 141 7.01 13.64 -15.22
C VAL A 141 7.60 12.47 -14.45
N ASN A 142 8.35 12.77 -13.38
CA ASN A 142 8.82 11.80 -12.41
C ASN A 142 7.97 11.94 -11.16
N LEU A 143 7.37 10.84 -10.72
CA LEU A 143 6.49 10.80 -9.57
C LEU A 143 7.08 9.95 -8.46
N THR A 144 6.85 10.39 -7.23
CA THR A 144 7.01 9.57 -6.04
C THR A 144 5.67 9.58 -5.31
N GLN A 145 5.05 8.42 -5.21
CA GLN A 145 3.72 8.27 -4.60
C GLN A 145 3.74 7.22 -3.50
N ASN A 146 2.98 7.47 -2.44
CA ASN A 146 2.74 6.54 -1.36
C ASN A 146 1.40 5.83 -1.57
N ILE A 147 1.44 4.52 -1.78
CA ILE A 147 0.27 3.69 -1.96
C ILE A 147 -0.18 3.19 -0.59
N SER A 148 -1.35 3.62 -0.14
CA SER A 148 -1.89 3.24 1.17
C SER A 148 -2.29 1.76 1.23
N LEU A 149 -1.92 1.10 2.32
CA LEU A 149 -2.35 -0.26 2.66
C LEU A 149 -3.74 -0.28 3.32
N THR A 150 -4.15 0.81 3.96
CA THR A 150 -5.33 0.86 4.82
C THR A 150 -6.56 1.48 4.15
N ASN A 151 -6.35 2.43 3.24
CA ASN A 151 -7.42 3.18 2.59
C ASN A 151 -7.79 2.53 1.25
N GLY A 152 -9.06 2.13 1.09
CA GLY A 152 -9.56 1.59 -0.19
C GLY A 152 -10.76 0.68 0.00
N SER A 153 -11.48 0.41 -1.09
CA SER A 153 -12.71 -0.38 -1.11
C SER A 153 -12.53 -1.85 -0.70
N PHE A 154 -11.31 -2.38 -0.89
CA PHE A 154 -10.99 -3.76 -0.55
C PHE A 154 -9.82 -3.81 0.42
N PRO A 155 -9.88 -4.65 1.46
CA PRO A 155 -8.81 -4.78 2.45
C PRO A 155 -7.55 -5.40 1.84
N ILE A 156 -6.40 -5.04 2.39
CA ILE A 156 -5.13 -5.74 2.18
C ILE A 156 -4.90 -6.63 3.39
N TYR A 157 -4.66 -7.91 3.15
CA TYR A 157 -4.48 -8.91 4.20
C TYR A 157 -3.02 -8.98 4.63
N ASP A 158 -2.81 -9.39 5.87
CA ASP A 158 -1.47 -9.65 6.38
C ASP A 158 -0.98 -11.04 5.95
N PRO A 159 0.10 -11.13 5.14
CA PRO A 159 0.59 -12.41 4.65
C PRO A 159 1.42 -13.18 5.69
N LEU A 160 2.01 -12.50 6.68
CA LEU A 160 3.01 -13.07 7.59
C LEU A 160 2.53 -14.32 8.34
N PRO A 161 1.34 -14.35 8.96
CA PRO A 161 0.84 -15.52 9.67
C PRO A 161 0.71 -16.76 8.79
N PHE A 162 0.28 -16.59 7.54
CA PHE A 162 0.09 -17.71 6.60
C PHE A 162 1.42 -18.32 6.19
N VAL A 163 2.45 -17.49 5.99
CA VAL A 163 3.80 -17.96 5.70
C VAL A 163 4.38 -18.72 6.90
N LYS A 164 4.30 -18.16 8.10
CA LYS A 164 4.89 -18.75 9.32
C LYS A 164 4.23 -20.06 9.71
N CYS A 165 2.92 -20.17 9.57
CA CYS A 165 2.18 -21.37 9.97
C CYS A 165 2.07 -22.44 8.87
N ARG A 166 2.56 -22.20 7.66
CA ARG A 166 2.40 -23.10 6.50
C ARG A 166 2.84 -24.53 6.76
N GLY A 167 4.02 -24.74 7.34
CA GLY A 167 4.58 -26.05 7.62
C GLY A 167 4.01 -26.74 8.87
N HIS A 168 3.04 -26.12 9.55
CA HIS A 168 2.56 -26.51 10.87
C HIS A 168 1.04 -26.75 10.96
N GLY A 169 0.38 -26.91 9.82
CA GLY A 169 -1.06 -27.08 9.70
C GLY A 169 -1.75 -25.92 8.97
N GLY A 170 -1.05 -24.79 8.85
CA GLY A 170 -1.53 -23.60 8.15
C GLY A 170 -2.52 -22.77 8.98
N ALA A 171 -2.47 -21.45 8.78
CA ALA A 171 -3.48 -20.53 9.28
C ALA A 171 -4.66 -20.47 8.29
N THR A 172 -5.86 -20.22 8.78
CA THR A 172 -7.09 -20.13 7.99
C THR A 172 -7.78 -18.78 8.21
N ILE A 173 -8.61 -18.38 7.27
CA ILE A 173 -9.44 -17.19 7.39
C ILE A 173 -10.78 -17.60 8.00
N ASN A 174 -11.14 -16.95 9.11
CA ASN A 174 -12.43 -17.08 9.74
C ASN A 174 -13.04 -15.69 9.95
N GLU A 175 -14.06 -15.36 9.17
CA GLU A 175 -14.65 -14.04 9.09
C GLU A 175 -13.61 -12.95 8.82
N GLU A 176 -13.43 -11.98 9.71
CA GLU A 176 -12.44 -10.89 9.58
C GLU A 176 -11.11 -11.17 10.30
N ARG A 177 -10.91 -12.40 10.80
CA ARG A 177 -9.73 -12.79 11.56
C ARG A 177 -8.97 -13.95 10.91
N ILE A 178 -7.71 -14.04 11.27
CA ILE A 178 -6.90 -15.22 11.05
C ILE A 178 -7.11 -16.16 12.22
N SER A 179 -7.50 -17.41 11.93
CA SER A 179 -7.61 -18.50 12.91
C SER A 179 -6.42 -19.45 12.71
N TYR A 180 -5.71 -19.69 13.80
CA TYR A 180 -4.54 -20.57 13.76
C TYR A 180 -4.87 -22.04 14.01
N GLY A 181 -6.03 -22.37 14.65
CA GLY A 181 -6.23 -23.73 15.11
C GLY A 181 -5.04 -24.19 15.96
N SER A 182 -4.45 -25.32 15.63
CA SER A 182 -3.20 -25.79 16.25
C SER A 182 -1.94 -25.33 15.55
N SER A 183 -2.04 -24.63 14.41
CA SER A 183 -0.85 -24.33 13.58
C SER A 183 0.15 -23.41 14.27
N LEU A 184 -0.30 -22.42 15.02
CA LEU A 184 0.60 -21.54 15.78
C LEU A 184 1.25 -22.28 16.96
N ALA A 185 0.51 -23.10 17.69
CA ALA A 185 1.06 -23.93 18.75
C ALA A 185 2.16 -24.87 18.19
N ASN A 186 1.90 -25.56 17.07
CA ASN A 186 2.86 -26.40 16.38
C ASN A 186 4.12 -25.62 15.92
N TYR A 187 3.93 -24.41 15.39
CA TYR A 187 5.03 -23.53 15.00
C TYR A 187 5.90 -23.18 16.23
N LEU A 188 5.30 -22.78 17.34
CA LEU A 188 5.99 -22.43 18.57
C LEU A 188 6.70 -23.65 19.18
N GLN A 189 6.06 -24.82 19.15
CA GLN A 189 6.65 -26.09 19.60
C GLN A 189 7.89 -26.43 18.79
N SER A 190 7.83 -26.31 17.47
CA SER A 190 8.97 -26.59 16.59
C SER A 190 10.18 -25.69 16.86
N ARG A 191 9.96 -24.55 17.49
CA ARG A 191 10.99 -23.59 17.92
C ARG A 191 11.45 -23.80 19.38
N GLY A 192 10.95 -24.80 20.06
CA GLY A 192 11.29 -25.10 21.44
C GLY A 192 10.71 -24.12 22.48
N ILE A 193 9.66 -23.38 22.11
CA ILE A 193 8.97 -22.45 23.02
C ILE A 193 8.14 -23.26 23.99
N LYS A 194 8.27 -22.96 25.29
CA LYS A 194 7.46 -23.58 26.34
C LYS A 194 6.07 -22.98 26.38
N ASN A 195 5.08 -23.74 26.86
CA ASN A 195 3.67 -23.36 26.99
C ASN A 195 3.04 -22.97 25.64
N TYR A 196 3.48 -23.58 24.55
CA TYR A 196 2.99 -23.36 23.21
C TYR A 196 1.50 -23.74 23.07
N GLU A 197 1.03 -24.74 23.84
CA GLU A 197 -0.35 -25.22 23.83
C GLU A 197 -1.36 -24.11 24.16
N ALA A 198 -0.92 -23.11 24.91
CA ALA A 198 -1.73 -21.97 25.27
C ALA A 198 -2.09 -21.06 24.06
N TYR A 199 -1.44 -21.25 22.91
CA TYR A 199 -1.76 -20.57 21.66
C TYR A 199 -2.59 -21.42 20.69
N GLU A 200 -3.12 -22.57 21.15
CA GLU A 200 -4.15 -23.28 20.39
C GLU A 200 -5.39 -22.40 20.20
N ASN A 201 -5.93 -22.44 18.99
CA ASN A 201 -7.06 -21.60 18.59
C ASN A 201 -6.85 -20.09 18.77
N ALA A 202 -5.60 -19.65 18.85
CA ALA A 202 -5.28 -18.22 18.81
C ALA A 202 -5.78 -17.58 17.51
N THR A 203 -5.98 -16.27 17.56
CA THR A 203 -6.41 -15.46 16.43
C THR A 203 -5.54 -14.23 16.28
N SER A 204 -5.54 -13.63 15.09
CA SER A 204 -4.97 -12.30 14.85
C SER A 204 -5.78 -11.55 13.81
N PRO A 205 -5.55 -10.23 13.63
CA PRO A 205 -6.23 -9.47 12.60
C PRO A 205 -5.86 -9.95 11.20
N LEU A 206 -6.85 -10.06 10.31
CA LEU A 206 -6.64 -10.43 8.91
C LEU A 206 -6.24 -9.23 8.05
N SER A 207 -6.96 -8.13 8.23
CA SER A 207 -6.80 -6.92 7.41
C SER A 207 -5.91 -5.90 8.10
N ILE A 208 -5.01 -5.26 7.34
CA ILE A 208 -4.18 -4.18 7.85
C ILE A 208 -5.04 -2.93 8.03
N LYS A 209 -5.30 -2.57 9.29
CA LYS A 209 -6.08 -1.41 9.72
C LYS A 209 -5.21 -0.57 10.66
N LYS A 210 -4.87 0.67 10.28
CA LYS A 210 -4.10 1.57 11.16
C LYS A 210 -4.93 1.96 12.39
N CYS A 211 -4.31 1.91 13.55
CA CYS A 211 -4.94 2.39 14.79
C CYS A 211 -5.30 3.88 14.66
N PRO A 212 -6.55 4.27 14.92
CA PRO A 212 -6.98 5.68 14.85
C PRO A 212 -6.59 6.49 16.09
N TYR A 213 -6.11 5.82 17.14
CA TYR A 213 -5.79 6.47 18.42
C TYR A 213 -4.30 6.79 18.48
N ASP A 214 -3.97 8.04 18.19
CA ASP A 214 -2.61 8.56 18.22
C ASP A 214 -2.57 9.79 19.17
N PRO A 215 -1.59 9.96 20.03
CA PRO A 215 -0.36 9.17 20.21
C PRO A 215 -0.58 7.87 21.02
N TYR A 216 0.12 6.80 20.64
CA TYR A 216 -0.04 5.46 21.24
C TYR A 216 0.26 5.41 22.75
N ILE A 217 1.08 6.31 23.26
CA ILE A 217 1.37 6.42 24.70
C ILE A 217 0.12 6.64 25.57
N LEU A 218 -0.98 7.09 25.00
CA LEU A 218 -2.24 7.28 25.71
C LEU A 218 -3.08 6.00 25.81
N HIS A 219 -2.68 4.90 25.16
CA HIS A 219 -3.46 3.67 25.14
C HIS A 219 -3.61 3.02 26.51
N GLY A 220 -2.57 3.07 27.34
CA GLY A 220 -2.60 2.51 28.68
C GLY A 220 -2.78 3.54 29.81
N ASN A 221 -2.62 4.82 29.48
CA ASN A 221 -2.55 5.89 30.48
C ASN A 221 -3.94 6.43 30.92
N THR A 222 -4.99 6.11 30.20
CA THR A 222 -6.36 6.53 30.49
C THR A 222 -7.27 5.32 30.52
N ASN A 223 -8.27 5.33 31.40
CA ASN A 223 -9.30 4.30 31.49
C ASN A 223 -8.76 2.85 31.65
N GLU A 224 -7.71 2.65 32.44
CA GLU A 224 -7.26 1.31 32.83
C GLU A 224 -7.02 0.34 31.64
N LEU A 225 -6.26 0.77 30.63
CA LEU A 225 -5.96 -0.02 29.43
C LEU A 225 -7.14 -0.23 28.46
N VAL A 226 -8.26 0.47 28.63
CA VAL A 226 -9.44 0.30 27.75
C VAL A 226 -9.09 0.59 26.28
N ASN A 227 -8.29 1.63 26.01
CA ASN A 227 -7.92 1.97 24.66
C ASN A 227 -7.07 0.88 24.01
N LEU A 228 -6.11 0.32 24.75
CA LEU A 228 -5.26 -0.77 24.24
C LEU A 228 -6.08 -2.03 23.98
N LYS A 229 -6.97 -2.37 24.91
CA LYS A 229 -7.91 -3.48 24.71
C LYS A 229 -8.77 -3.26 23.47
N ASN A 230 -9.31 -2.07 23.30
CA ASN A 230 -10.11 -1.72 22.12
C ASN A 230 -9.31 -1.88 20.82
N CYS A 231 -8.02 -1.51 20.78
CA CYS A 231 -7.16 -1.75 19.64
C CYS A 231 -6.99 -3.24 19.34
N ILE A 232 -6.81 -4.06 20.35
CA ILE A 232 -6.67 -5.52 20.22
C ILE A 232 -7.98 -6.14 19.72
N ASP A 233 -9.10 -5.76 20.31
CA ASP A 233 -10.42 -6.29 19.95
C ASP A 233 -10.83 -5.94 18.51
N ASN A 234 -10.50 -4.73 18.06
CA ASN A 234 -10.78 -4.27 16.69
C ASN A 234 -9.71 -4.68 15.68
N GLY A 235 -8.62 -5.27 16.12
CA GLY A 235 -7.57 -5.77 15.23
C GLY A 235 -6.79 -4.67 14.52
N PHE A 236 -6.44 -3.61 15.26
CA PHE A 236 -5.62 -2.54 14.70
C PHE A 236 -4.15 -2.90 14.67
N TYR A 237 -3.47 -2.29 13.72
CA TYR A 237 -2.02 -2.29 13.56
C TYR A 237 -1.45 -0.97 14.06
N HIS A 238 -0.27 -1.04 14.65
CA HIS A 238 0.50 0.09 15.15
C HIS A 238 1.83 0.18 14.42
N GLU A 239 2.40 1.38 14.34
CA GLU A 239 3.75 1.58 13.84
C GLU A 239 4.76 0.90 14.77
N SER A 240 5.84 0.34 14.22
CA SER A 240 6.84 -0.37 15.02
C SER A 240 8.24 -0.22 14.44
N ASN A 241 9.20 0.09 15.32
CA ASN A 241 10.62 0.04 14.96
C ASN A 241 11.16 -1.40 14.90
N ASP A 242 10.52 -2.31 15.61
CA ASP A 242 10.96 -3.71 15.77
C ASP A 242 10.19 -4.67 14.86
N GLY A 243 9.00 -4.27 14.41
CA GLY A 243 8.19 -5.07 13.49
C GLY A 243 8.65 -5.00 12.03
N ALA A 244 8.17 -5.92 11.21
CA ALA A 244 8.47 -5.92 9.78
C ALA A 244 7.59 -4.95 9.00
N CYS A 245 8.17 -4.26 7.99
CA CYS A 245 7.40 -3.53 7.00
C CYS A 245 6.60 -4.49 6.10
N PHE A 246 5.57 -3.99 5.43
CA PHE A 246 4.67 -4.82 4.64
C PHE A 246 5.40 -5.68 3.59
N LEU A 247 6.34 -5.09 2.84
CA LEU A 247 7.11 -5.82 1.83
C LEU A 247 7.94 -6.96 2.45
N CYS A 248 8.49 -6.77 3.64
CA CYS A 248 9.18 -7.81 4.36
C CYS A 248 8.23 -8.89 4.91
N ARG A 249 6.98 -8.52 5.27
CA ARG A 249 5.94 -9.50 5.67
C ARG A 249 5.53 -10.40 4.49
N LEU A 250 5.50 -9.88 3.26
CA LEU A 250 5.34 -10.70 2.05
C LEU A 250 6.47 -11.73 1.86
N GLU A 251 7.67 -11.42 2.35
CA GLU A 251 8.83 -12.31 2.33
C GLU A 251 8.87 -13.25 3.55
N GLY A 252 7.85 -13.22 4.41
CA GLY A 252 7.76 -14.04 5.61
C GLY A 252 8.68 -13.59 6.75
N LYS A 253 9.19 -12.38 6.75
CA LYS A 253 10.03 -11.83 7.81
C LYS A 253 9.16 -11.23 8.92
N GLY A 254 9.34 -11.66 10.16
CA GLY A 254 8.67 -11.11 11.34
C GLY A 254 9.26 -9.78 11.80
N ILE A 255 10.55 -9.56 11.54
CA ILE A 255 11.32 -8.34 11.83
C ILE A 255 12.12 -7.91 10.62
N CYS A 256 12.44 -6.62 10.52
CA CYS A 256 13.35 -6.11 9.51
C CYS A 256 14.00 -4.79 9.97
N SER A 257 14.95 -4.27 9.19
CA SER A 257 15.60 -2.99 9.48
C SER A 257 14.82 -1.75 9.03
N HIS A 258 13.66 -1.95 8.40
CA HIS A 258 12.80 -0.87 7.95
C HIS A 258 11.80 -0.52 9.05
N TYR A 259 11.34 0.73 9.04
CA TYR A 259 10.19 1.11 9.88
C TYR A 259 8.97 0.27 9.47
N GLY A 260 8.40 -0.45 10.41
CA GLY A 260 7.40 -1.47 10.16
C GLY A 260 6.13 -1.30 10.96
N MET A 261 5.39 -2.39 11.08
CA MET A 261 4.13 -2.43 11.79
C MET A 261 4.05 -3.66 12.68
N GLU A 262 3.19 -3.56 13.70
CA GLU A 262 2.88 -4.64 14.63
C GLU A 262 1.38 -4.73 14.90
N THR A 263 0.94 -5.92 15.26
CA THR A 263 -0.40 -6.20 15.77
C THR A 263 -0.32 -7.25 16.87
N PHE A 264 -1.47 -7.60 17.44
CA PHE A 264 -1.52 -8.57 18.54
C PHE A 264 -2.04 -9.93 18.09
N ILE A 265 -1.38 -10.97 18.56
CA ILE A 265 -1.89 -12.34 18.53
C ILE A 265 -2.66 -12.56 19.81
N ILE A 266 -3.89 -13.04 19.69
CA ILE A 266 -4.85 -13.17 20.77
C ILE A 266 -5.08 -14.67 21.01
N PRO A 267 -4.65 -15.24 22.15
CA PRO A 267 -4.99 -16.59 22.54
C PRO A 267 -6.49 -16.79 22.70
N ALA A 268 -6.95 -18.03 22.54
CA ALA A 268 -8.35 -18.35 22.80
C ALA A 268 -8.69 -18.07 24.26
N PRO A 269 -9.88 -17.53 24.54
CA PRO A 269 -10.33 -17.33 25.91
C PRO A 269 -10.42 -18.70 26.62
N THR A 270 -9.60 -18.90 27.63
CA THR A 270 -9.72 -20.08 28.46
C THR A 270 -10.87 -19.84 29.43
N ILE A 271 -11.91 -20.67 29.32
CA ILE A 271 -13.02 -20.70 30.27
C ILE A 271 -12.52 -21.37 31.56
N SER A 272 -11.80 -20.63 32.38
CA SER A 272 -11.50 -21.09 33.74
C SER A 272 -11.69 -19.96 34.72
N PRO A 273 -12.68 -20.06 35.64
CA PRO A 273 -12.97 -19.02 36.62
C PRO A 273 -12.00 -19.00 37.80
N CYS A 274 -10.93 -19.79 37.79
CA CYS A 274 -10.00 -19.86 38.90
C CYS A 274 -8.86 -18.86 38.78
N MET A 275 -8.96 -17.80 39.54
CA MET A 275 -8.02 -16.68 39.64
C MET A 275 -6.57 -17.03 40.03
N ASN A 276 -6.24 -18.26 40.32
CA ASN A 276 -4.97 -18.62 40.94
C ASN A 276 -4.04 -19.43 40.07
N ASN A 277 -4.39 -19.74 38.82
CA ASN A 277 -3.48 -20.42 37.90
C ASN A 277 -3.25 -19.61 36.66
N SER A 278 -2.06 -19.08 36.54
CA SER A 278 -1.44 -18.35 35.44
C SER A 278 -1.31 -19.14 34.12
N SER A 279 -2.30 -19.91 33.69
CA SER A 279 -2.25 -20.78 32.54
C SER A 279 -2.88 -20.19 31.26
N THR A 280 -3.40 -18.96 31.31
CA THR A 280 -3.88 -18.30 30.11
C THR A 280 -2.71 -17.65 29.40
N ALA A 281 -2.46 -18.07 28.16
CA ALA A 281 -1.47 -17.38 27.35
C ALA A 281 -1.87 -15.91 27.17
N PRO A 282 -0.96 -15.00 27.39
CA PRO A 282 -1.21 -13.59 27.17
C PRO A 282 -1.26 -13.25 25.68
N SER A 283 -2.09 -12.30 25.31
CA SER A 283 -1.96 -11.62 24.02
C SER A 283 -0.56 -11.02 23.88
N SER A 284 0.06 -11.15 22.74
CA SER A 284 1.43 -10.70 22.51
C SER A 284 1.57 -10.05 21.16
N VAL A 285 2.55 -9.19 21.02
CA VAL A 285 2.88 -8.55 19.76
C VAL A 285 3.38 -9.60 18.76
N ASP A 286 2.88 -9.55 17.53
CA ASP A 286 3.09 -10.57 16.50
C ASP A 286 4.56 -10.76 16.11
N HIS A 287 5.35 -9.69 16.01
CA HIS A 287 6.77 -9.80 15.64
C HIS A 287 7.60 -10.50 16.74
N VAL A 288 7.15 -10.47 18.00
CA VAL A 288 7.77 -11.22 19.09
C VAL A 288 7.52 -12.71 18.92
N ILE A 289 6.31 -13.09 18.54
CA ILE A 289 5.92 -14.48 18.27
C ILE A 289 6.61 -15.03 17.02
N PHE A 290 6.67 -14.23 15.94
CA PHE A 290 7.22 -14.62 14.64
C PHE A 290 8.69 -14.25 14.43
N ASN A 291 9.41 -13.87 15.48
CA ASN A 291 10.82 -13.53 15.40
C ASN A 291 11.67 -14.77 15.12
N ASP A 292 12.44 -14.77 14.03
CA ASP A 292 13.27 -15.90 13.61
C ASP A 292 14.60 -16.00 14.39
N THR A 293 15.02 -14.95 15.09
CA THR A 293 16.32 -14.87 15.77
C THR A 293 16.25 -15.11 17.27
N GLY A 294 15.07 -15.18 17.85
CA GLY A 294 14.87 -15.24 19.29
C GLY A 294 14.84 -16.65 19.86
N HIS A 295 15.68 -16.92 20.85
CA HIS A 295 15.43 -17.96 21.82
C HIS A 295 14.16 -17.61 22.59
N GLY A 296 13.09 -18.15 22.22
CA GLY A 296 11.78 -18.45 22.70
C GLY A 296 11.23 -17.94 24.03
N THR A 297 11.83 -17.02 24.68
CA THR A 297 11.26 -16.40 25.87
C THR A 297 11.09 -14.92 25.64
N TYR A 298 9.85 -14.54 25.37
CA TYR A 298 9.45 -13.17 25.56
C TYR A 298 9.61 -12.81 27.03
N SER A 299 10.56 -11.95 27.33
CA SER A 299 10.88 -11.54 28.71
C SER A 299 9.95 -10.43 29.23
N GLY A 300 8.77 -10.29 28.64
CA GLY A 300 7.80 -9.28 29.04
C GLY A 300 7.14 -9.62 30.38
N HIS A 301 6.67 -8.59 31.06
CA HIS A 301 5.86 -8.75 32.27
C HIS A 301 4.41 -9.01 31.89
N PRO A 302 3.75 -10.05 32.44
CA PRO A 302 2.34 -10.26 32.24
C PRO A 302 1.55 -9.12 32.88
N ILE A 303 0.63 -8.55 32.15
CA ILE A 303 -0.29 -7.54 32.63
C ILE A 303 -1.67 -8.17 32.63
N LEU A 304 -2.24 -8.37 33.83
CA LEU A 304 -3.60 -8.83 33.94
C LEU A 304 -4.55 -7.64 33.91
N TYR A 305 -5.57 -7.77 33.10
CA TYR A 305 -6.58 -6.75 32.94
C TYR A 305 -8.00 -7.33 33.11
N PHE A 306 -8.87 -6.61 33.81
CA PHE A 306 -10.27 -6.97 34.01
C PHE A 306 -11.14 -6.12 33.08
N SER A 307 -11.93 -6.75 32.25
CA SER A 307 -13.01 -6.04 31.58
C SER A 307 -14.28 -6.10 32.43
N SER A 308 -15.22 -5.18 32.21
CA SER A 308 -16.47 -5.05 32.95
C SER A 308 -17.43 -6.24 32.85
N GLU A 309 -17.12 -7.27 32.07
CA GLU A 309 -17.98 -8.42 31.78
C GLU A 309 -17.40 -9.77 32.24
N ASN A 310 -16.61 -9.79 33.28
CA ASN A 310 -15.93 -11.01 33.79
C ASN A 310 -14.96 -11.70 32.79
N HIS A 311 -14.57 -11.02 31.73
CA HIS A 311 -13.53 -11.50 30.83
C HIS A 311 -12.16 -11.00 31.29
N TYR A 312 -11.29 -11.96 31.58
CA TYR A 312 -9.89 -11.66 31.90
C TYR A 312 -9.09 -11.53 30.64
N PHE A 313 -8.34 -10.46 30.54
CA PHE A 313 -7.43 -10.21 29.44
C PHE A 313 -6.01 -10.19 29.97
N SER A 314 -5.16 -11.02 29.39
CA SER A 314 -3.76 -11.11 29.74
C SER A 314 -2.91 -10.59 28.58
N LEU A 315 -1.97 -9.71 28.86
CA LEU A 315 -1.14 -9.05 27.87
C LEU A 315 0.33 -9.18 28.25
N TYR A 316 1.17 -9.58 27.28
CA TYR A 316 2.62 -9.63 27.42
C TYR A 316 3.23 -8.41 26.73
N LEU A 317 3.82 -7.51 27.50
CA LEU A 317 4.57 -6.37 26.99
C LEU A 317 5.93 -6.26 27.69
N ASP A 318 6.99 -6.12 26.92
CA ASP A 318 8.28 -5.70 27.43
C ASP A 318 8.30 -4.23 27.81
N ASN A 319 9.41 -3.75 28.36
CA ASN A 319 9.53 -2.36 28.80
C ASN A 319 9.40 -1.37 27.66
N SER A 320 9.86 -1.71 26.46
CA SER A 320 9.76 -0.86 25.26
C SER A 320 8.31 -0.69 24.84
N HIS A 321 7.57 -1.78 24.70
CA HIS A 321 6.15 -1.74 24.33
C HIS A 321 5.28 -1.12 25.43
N ARG A 322 5.63 -1.35 26.70
CA ARG A 322 4.94 -0.68 27.82
C ARG A 322 5.09 0.84 27.73
N GLN A 323 6.30 1.33 27.47
CA GLN A 323 6.54 2.74 27.27
C GLN A 323 5.80 3.27 26.05
N LYS A 324 5.84 2.55 24.92
CA LYS A 324 5.12 2.89 23.70
C LYS A 324 3.62 3.07 23.93
N TYR A 325 3.00 2.14 24.63
CA TYR A 325 1.55 2.15 24.90
C TYR A 325 1.14 2.90 26.16
N GLY A 326 2.09 3.51 26.88
CA GLY A 326 1.82 4.24 28.11
C GLY A 326 1.33 3.36 29.27
N VAL A 327 1.65 2.06 29.26
CA VAL A 327 1.25 1.12 30.30
C VAL A 327 2.13 1.30 31.53
N PRO A 328 1.56 1.56 32.74
CA PRO A 328 2.36 1.80 33.93
C PRO A 328 3.15 0.55 34.34
N ILE A 329 4.27 0.79 35.03
CA ILE A 329 5.05 -0.25 35.70
C ILE A 329 4.43 -0.44 37.08
N PHE A 330 3.87 -1.60 37.33
CA PHE A 330 3.39 -1.99 38.67
C PHE A 330 4.49 -2.72 39.42
#